data_f14745a6671dabeeb723cfe8e81b3a0c
#
_entry.id   f14745a6671dabeeb723cfe8e81b3a0c
#
_cell.length_a   1.000
_cell.length_b   1.000
_cell.length_c   1.000
_cell.angle_alpha   90.00
_cell.angle_beta   90.00
_cell.angle_gamma   90.00
#
_symmetry.space_group_name_H-M   'P 1'
#
loop_
_entity.id
_entity.type
_entity.pdbx_description
1 polymer ?
#
loop_
_entity_poly.entity_id
_entity_poly.type
_entity_poly.pdbx_seq_one_letter_code
_entity_poly.pdbx_strand_id
1 'polypeptide(L)'
;MDKTIQSEDSLELSSKKGQSVSRRNLLKTGSAVVAGTAIGSNAITGFPTIWAQNIKNVTLRQFGTGVSNINEIAKRAKQDLGITLQMTALDTDSTAQRVVTQPRSFDIADIEYFTLKKVWGSGNMQPMDIRKLKYYDQIVGTFKNGKLTPSSKIAQGTAPHTVSFVENPTDRKFAKGETNWYTMVPTIYNADTLGIRPDLIKRPISSWTELLNPEFRGKASILNIASIGIMDAAMVCEAMGEVQYGDKGNMTRAEIDKTMAIFTEAKQAGQFRAFWKTFDESVNLMASGEVVIQSMWSPAITKVRSMGIPCVYQPLKEGYRSWGGGLGLSRNLAGLELDAAYEYINWYLSGWVGGLLMRQGYYSAAPATSKLYMSEDEWGFWFEGKAAKNDIVNPFGQKMEPAGAKRDGGSFYERMGKVECWNSVMDENRHMVRKWNEVIAS
;
A
#
# COMPACT_ATOMS: atom_id res chain seq x y z
N MET A 1 -53.55 -12.70 44.23
CA MET A 1 -53.01 -12.94 45.59
C MET A 1 -51.48 -12.79 45.44
N ASP A 2 -50.93 -11.61 45.60
CA ASP A 2 -50.61 -10.90 46.82
C ASP A 2 -49.41 -11.60 47.54
N LYS A 3 -48.29 -11.08 47.63
CA LYS A 3 -47.66 -10.03 48.45
C LYS A 3 -46.12 -9.97 48.22
N THR A 4 -45.67 -8.83 47.85
CA THR A 4 -44.58 -7.97 48.38
C THR A 4 -43.97 -8.44 49.71
N ILE A 5 -42.64 -8.29 49.85
CA ILE A 5 -41.97 -7.53 50.94
C ILE A 5 -40.45 -7.34 50.58
N GLN A 6 -39.99 -6.11 50.80
CA GLN A 6 -38.63 -5.58 50.78
C GLN A 6 -37.71 -6.14 51.87
N SER A 7 -36.39 -6.02 51.70
CA SER A 7 -35.55 -5.31 52.67
C SER A 7 -34.14 -5.04 52.11
N GLU A 8 -33.74 -3.81 52.31
CA GLU A 8 -32.42 -3.22 52.08
C GLU A 8 -31.35 -3.87 52.95
N ASP A 9 -30.14 -3.91 52.49
CA ASP A 9 -28.96 -3.64 53.31
C ASP A 9 -27.81 -3.07 52.49
N SER A 10 -27.45 -1.84 52.86
CA SER A 10 -26.38 -1.03 52.35
C SER A 10 -25.04 -1.43 52.90
N LEU A 11 -24.06 -1.59 52.05
CA LEU A 11 -22.63 -1.50 52.42
C LEU A 11 -21.90 -0.54 51.49
N GLU A 12 -21.62 0.64 52.01
CA GLU A 12 -20.70 1.63 51.47
C GLU A 12 -19.29 1.04 51.38
N LEU A 13 -18.67 1.13 50.20
CA LEU A 13 -17.24 1.06 50.02
C LEU A 13 -16.76 2.22 49.20
N SER A 14 -15.92 3.02 49.84
CA SER A 14 -15.36 4.30 49.40
C SER A 14 -14.71 4.26 48.02
N SER A 15 -15.16 5.13 47.15
CA SER A 15 -14.56 5.45 45.87
C SER A 15 -13.30 6.30 46.02
N LYS A 16 -12.15 5.75 45.73
CA LYS A 16 -10.97 6.56 45.38
C LYS A 16 -11.13 7.03 43.97
N LYS A 17 -11.42 8.34 43.80
CA LYS A 17 -11.42 9.05 42.51
C LYS A 17 -10.02 8.96 41.89
N GLY A 18 -9.89 8.16 40.83
CA GLY A 18 -8.82 8.27 39.84
C GLY A 18 -8.99 9.56 39.08
N GLN A 19 -8.06 10.48 39.19
CA GLN A 19 -8.02 11.71 38.41
C GLN A 19 -7.79 11.35 36.93
N SER A 20 -8.79 11.63 36.10
CA SER A 20 -8.63 11.59 34.64
C SER A 20 -7.75 12.76 34.23
N VAL A 21 -6.54 12.47 33.75
CA VAL A 21 -5.66 13.47 33.16
C VAL A 21 -6.28 13.89 31.82
N SER A 22 -6.79 15.12 31.78
CA SER A 22 -7.35 15.71 30.56
C SER A 22 -6.28 15.82 29.49
N ARG A 23 -6.60 15.38 28.26
CA ARG A 23 -5.76 15.51 27.06
C ARG A 23 -5.23 16.92 26.80
N ARG A 24 -5.84 17.92 27.41
CA ARG A 24 -5.42 19.33 27.34
C ARG A 24 -4.15 19.62 28.19
N ASN A 25 -3.86 18.82 29.20
CA ASN A 25 -2.67 18.99 30.04
C ASN A 25 -1.42 18.30 29.47
N LEU A 26 -1.60 17.28 28.61
CA LEU A 26 -0.46 16.61 27.95
C LEU A 26 0.22 17.50 26.90
N LEU A 27 -0.52 18.46 26.33
CA LEU A 27 0.00 19.42 25.32
C LEU A 27 0.73 20.62 25.95
N LYS A 28 0.65 20.82 27.27
CA LYS A 28 1.31 21.93 27.97
C LYS A 28 2.65 21.55 28.62
N THR A 29 2.99 20.27 28.75
CA THR A 29 4.21 19.78 29.40
C THR A 29 5.30 19.34 28.43
N GLY A 30 5.11 19.49 27.12
CA GLY A 30 6.10 19.16 26.09
C GLY A 30 7.09 20.27 25.72
N SER A 31 7.15 21.37 26.49
CA SER A 31 8.01 22.52 26.19
C SER A 31 8.97 22.83 27.33
N ALA A 32 9.82 21.90 27.72
CA ALA A 32 11.08 22.22 28.42
C ALA A 32 11.98 20.98 28.50
N VAL A 33 13.21 21.21 28.15
CA VAL A 33 14.40 20.36 28.27
C VAL A 33 14.83 19.63 26.99
N VAL A 34 15.48 20.35 26.06
CA VAL A 34 16.81 19.98 25.56
C VAL A 34 17.60 21.27 25.36
N ALA A 35 18.42 21.58 26.32
CA ALA A 35 19.55 22.52 26.16
C ALA A 35 20.80 21.66 25.92
N GLY A 36 21.53 21.94 24.86
CA GLY A 36 22.93 21.54 24.72
C GLY A 36 23.25 20.71 23.47
N THR A 37 23.56 21.29 22.41
CA THR A 37 24.84 21.53 21.73
C THR A 37 24.58 22.07 20.33
N ALA A 38 24.98 23.31 20.12
CA ALA A 38 24.92 23.99 18.84
C ALA A 38 26.03 23.45 17.91
N ILE A 39 25.64 22.89 16.76
CA ILE A 39 26.47 22.93 15.56
C ILE A 39 25.55 23.44 14.44
N GLY A 40 26.00 24.51 13.78
CA GLY A 40 25.20 25.34 12.91
C GLY A 40 24.53 24.62 11.75
N SER A 41 23.23 24.70 11.75
CA SER A 41 22.39 24.62 10.56
C SER A 41 21.34 25.72 10.73
N ASN A 42 21.17 26.57 9.74
CA ASN A 42 20.15 27.60 9.69
C ASN A 42 18.78 26.95 9.81
N ALA A 43 18.32 26.73 11.04
CA ALA A 43 16.95 26.34 11.32
C ALA A 43 16.08 27.51 10.91
N ILE A 44 15.30 27.33 9.83
CA ILE A 44 14.16 28.19 9.53
C ILE A 44 13.10 27.90 10.61
N THR A 45 13.28 28.52 11.78
CA THR A 45 12.25 28.63 12.81
C THR A 45 11.28 29.69 12.34
N GLY A 46 10.13 29.28 11.83
CA GLY A 46 9.12 30.24 11.46
C GLY A 46 8.07 29.73 10.49
N PHE A 47 7.40 28.64 10.82
CA PHE A 47 6.04 28.44 10.30
C PHE A 47 5.07 28.86 11.41
N PRO A 48 4.41 30.02 11.29
CA PRO A 48 3.49 30.46 12.32
C PRO A 48 2.26 29.58 12.36
N THR A 49 1.77 29.32 13.56
CA THR A 49 0.44 28.82 13.90
C THR A 49 -0.74 29.54 13.21
N ILE A 50 -0.47 30.61 12.51
CA ILE A 50 -1.42 31.42 11.70
C ILE A 50 -1.98 30.60 10.50
N TRP A 51 -1.19 29.70 9.91
CA TRP A 51 -1.58 28.90 8.74
C TRP A 51 -2.63 27.83 9.08
N ALA A 52 -2.53 27.20 10.24
CA ALA A 52 -3.46 26.16 10.67
C ALA A 52 -4.91 26.66 10.87
N GLN A 53 -5.12 27.97 11.06
CA GLN A 53 -6.46 28.56 11.18
C GLN A 53 -7.10 28.87 9.83
N ASN A 54 -6.30 29.18 8.81
CA ASN A 54 -6.81 29.58 7.50
C ASN A 54 -7.21 28.40 6.60
N ILE A 55 -6.65 27.19 6.81
CA ILE A 55 -7.01 26.02 5.99
C ILE A 55 -8.32 25.35 6.41
N LYS A 56 -8.93 25.74 7.54
CA LYS A 56 -10.23 25.22 7.95
C LYS A 56 -11.27 25.53 6.88
N ASN A 57 -12.07 24.49 6.56
CA ASN A 57 -13.12 24.53 5.52
C ASN A 57 -12.61 24.52 4.06
N VAL A 58 -11.30 24.43 3.82
CA VAL A 58 -10.81 24.10 2.47
C VAL A 58 -11.34 22.73 2.06
N THR A 59 -11.80 22.65 0.82
CA THR A 59 -12.21 21.38 0.21
C THR A 59 -11.16 20.95 -0.80
N LEU A 60 -10.64 19.73 -0.66
CA LEU A 60 -9.71 19.11 -1.58
C LEU A 60 -10.39 17.91 -2.25
N ARG A 61 -10.29 17.84 -3.57
CA ARG A 61 -10.81 16.72 -4.37
C ARG A 61 -9.71 15.70 -4.54
N GLN A 62 -9.88 14.53 -3.93
CA GLN A 62 -8.95 13.42 -4.04
C GLN A 62 -9.60 12.27 -4.81
N PHE A 63 -8.86 11.67 -5.72
CA PHE A 63 -9.21 10.36 -6.26
C PHE A 63 -8.07 9.38 -6.03
N GLY A 64 -8.41 8.09 -6.02
CA GLY A 64 -7.45 7.02 -5.84
C GLY A 64 -8.10 5.65 -5.87
N THR A 65 -7.31 4.60 -5.66
CA THR A 65 -7.84 3.26 -5.51
C THR A 65 -8.55 3.08 -4.17
N GLY A 66 -9.45 2.12 -4.07
CA GLY A 66 -10.17 1.81 -2.82
C GLY A 66 -9.27 1.32 -1.67
N VAL A 67 -7.97 1.16 -1.92
CA VAL A 67 -6.99 0.76 -0.90
C VAL A 67 -6.77 1.85 0.14
N SER A 68 -6.62 3.09 -0.28
CA SER A 68 -6.29 4.25 0.56
C SER A 68 -7.29 5.40 0.43
N ASN A 69 -8.20 5.33 -0.54
CA ASN A 69 -9.23 6.34 -0.77
C ASN A 69 -10.53 5.96 -0.05
N ILE A 70 -10.50 5.93 1.28
CA ILE A 70 -11.56 5.44 2.17
C ILE A 70 -12.14 6.55 3.05
N ASN A 71 -13.45 6.43 3.35
CA ASN A 71 -14.21 7.44 4.05
C ASN A 71 -13.69 7.78 5.46
N GLU A 72 -13.10 6.82 6.16
CA GLU A 72 -12.52 7.00 7.49
C GLU A 72 -11.39 8.03 7.48
N ILE A 73 -10.58 8.05 6.42
CA ILE A 73 -9.52 9.05 6.24
C ILE A 73 -10.14 10.44 6.06
N ALA A 74 -11.15 10.58 5.20
CA ALA A 74 -11.84 11.86 5.00
C ALA A 74 -12.49 12.38 6.28
N LYS A 75 -13.19 11.50 6.99
CA LYS A 75 -13.84 11.83 8.27
C LYS A 75 -12.82 12.27 9.31
N ARG A 76 -11.71 11.56 9.43
CA ARG A 76 -10.68 11.88 10.42
C ARG A 76 -9.90 13.14 10.05
N ALA A 77 -9.59 13.37 8.76
CA ALA A 77 -8.98 14.63 8.30
C ALA A 77 -9.88 15.84 8.62
N LYS A 78 -11.20 15.71 8.45
CA LYS A 78 -12.15 16.76 8.83
C LYS A 78 -12.13 17.07 10.33
N GLN A 79 -12.01 16.04 11.17
CA GLN A 79 -11.94 16.20 12.62
C GLN A 79 -10.64 16.85 13.08
N ASP A 80 -9.50 16.40 12.52
CA ASP A 80 -8.18 16.82 12.99
C ASP A 80 -7.71 18.14 12.38
N LEU A 81 -8.02 18.38 11.09
CA LEU A 81 -7.53 19.53 10.31
C LEU A 81 -8.63 20.56 9.97
N GLY A 82 -9.90 20.15 9.99
CA GLY A 82 -10.99 20.97 9.47
C GLY A 82 -11.11 20.98 7.94
N ILE A 83 -10.25 20.24 7.22
CA ILE A 83 -10.27 20.10 5.76
C ILE A 83 -11.36 19.13 5.35
N THR A 84 -12.06 19.42 4.27
CA THR A 84 -13.02 18.50 3.65
C THR A 84 -12.37 17.79 2.48
N LEU A 85 -12.37 16.45 2.48
CA LEU A 85 -11.91 15.63 1.36
C LEU A 85 -13.12 15.12 0.59
N GLN A 86 -13.19 15.45 -0.71
CA GLN A 86 -14.12 14.84 -1.65
C GLN A 86 -13.39 13.69 -2.34
N MET A 87 -13.64 12.45 -1.89
CA MET A 87 -12.95 11.27 -2.36
C MET A 87 -13.73 10.55 -3.46
N THR A 88 -13.02 10.12 -4.51
CA THR A 88 -13.56 9.31 -5.62
C THR A 88 -12.70 8.07 -5.78
N ALA A 89 -13.28 6.89 -5.59
CA ALA A 89 -12.59 5.61 -5.83
C ALA A 89 -12.60 5.27 -7.33
N LEU A 90 -11.44 4.86 -7.85
CA LEU A 90 -11.19 4.46 -9.24
C LEU A 90 -10.27 3.24 -9.24
N ASP A 91 -10.20 2.54 -10.38
CA ASP A 91 -9.17 1.53 -10.63
C ASP A 91 -7.83 2.18 -11.04
N THR A 92 -6.75 1.40 -11.00
CA THR A 92 -5.38 1.88 -11.29
C THR A 92 -5.25 2.56 -12.65
N ASP A 93 -5.82 1.98 -13.72
CA ASP A 93 -5.71 2.55 -15.07
C ASP A 93 -6.56 3.82 -15.20
N SER A 94 -7.75 3.85 -14.63
CA SER A 94 -8.62 5.02 -14.59
C SER A 94 -8.01 6.18 -13.79
N THR A 95 -7.27 5.90 -12.70
CA THR A 95 -6.53 6.95 -11.95
C THR A 95 -5.49 7.61 -12.84
N ALA A 96 -4.66 6.83 -13.53
CA ALA A 96 -3.64 7.35 -14.44
C ALA A 96 -4.26 8.14 -15.62
N GLN A 97 -5.34 7.61 -16.21
CA GLN A 97 -6.06 8.29 -17.29
C GLN A 97 -6.63 9.63 -16.83
N ARG A 98 -7.21 9.70 -15.64
CA ARG A 98 -7.79 10.94 -15.09
C ARG A 98 -6.74 12.03 -14.90
N VAL A 99 -5.54 11.69 -14.42
CA VAL A 99 -4.42 12.65 -14.33
C VAL A 99 -4.14 13.26 -15.70
N VAL A 100 -4.03 12.43 -16.74
CA VAL A 100 -3.65 12.87 -18.09
C VAL A 100 -4.75 13.69 -18.77
N THR A 101 -6.01 13.24 -18.66
CA THR A 101 -7.11 13.76 -19.49
C THR A 101 -7.99 14.80 -18.79
N GLN A 102 -7.98 14.84 -17.44
CA GLN A 102 -8.88 15.68 -16.64
C GLN A 102 -8.14 16.50 -15.55
N PRO A 103 -7.14 17.32 -15.92
CA PRO A 103 -6.24 17.98 -14.94
C PRO A 103 -6.93 18.97 -14.01
N ARG A 104 -8.14 19.41 -14.32
CA ARG A 104 -8.94 20.33 -13.47
C ARG A 104 -9.94 19.61 -12.56
N SER A 105 -10.00 18.27 -12.64
CA SER A 105 -10.99 17.49 -11.88
C SER A 105 -10.50 17.04 -10.51
N PHE A 106 -9.26 17.36 -10.12
CA PHE A 106 -8.65 16.91 -8.87
C PHE A 106 -7.65 17.91 -8.33
N ASP A 107 -7.38 17.78 -7.04
CA ASP A 107 -6.37 18.49 -6.28
C ASP A 107 -5.27 17.53 -5.84
N ILE A 108 -5.65 16.32 -5.41
CA ILE A 108 -4.76 15.25 -4.99
C ILE A 108 -5.05 13.98 -5.80
N ALA A 109 -4.00 13.41 -6.38
CA ALA A 109 -4.03 12.11 -7.05
C ALA A 109 -3.34 11.07 -6.15
N ASP A 110 -4.10 10.11 -5.63
CA ASP A 110 -3.59 8.94 -4.92
C ASP A 110 -3.41 7.81 -5.91
N ILE A 111 -2.20 7.66 -6.43
CA ILE A 111 -1.86 6.78 -7.55
C ILE A 111 -0.67 5.87 -7.21
N GLU A 112 -0.48 4.84 -8.02
CA GLU A 112 0.68 3.97 -7.89
C GLU A 112 1.94 4.55 -8.55
N TYR A 113 3.10 4.33 -7.93
CA TYR A 113 4.39 4.88 -8.37
C TYR A 113 4.74 4.54 -9.82
N PHE A 114 4.48 3.31 -10.26
CA PHE A 114 4.79 2.90 -11.62
C PHE A 114 3.99 3.68 -12.67
N THR A 115 2.81 4.20 -12.33
CA THR A 115 1.99 4.99 -13.24
C THR A 115 2.59 6.38 -13.50
N LEU A 116 3.51 6.87 -12.65
CA LEU A 116 4.21 8.13 -12.86
C LEU A 116 4.93 8.18 -14.21
N LYS A 117 5.43 7.07 -14.74
CA LYS A 117 5.97 7.01 -16.10
C LYS A 117 4.98 7.45 -17.18
N LYS A 118 3.68 7.16 -16.98
CA LYS A 118 2.61 7.61 -17.91
C LYS A 118 2.19 9.05 -17.66
N VAL A 119 2.04 9.42 -16.38
CA VAL A 119 1.32 10.66 -16.03
C VAL A 119 2.23 11.87 -15.89
N TRP A 120 3.50 11.71 -15.47
CA TRP A 120 4.40 12.83 -15.21
C TRP A 120 4.68 13.67 -16.45
N GLY A 121 4.88 13.02 -17.59
CA GLY A 121 5.09 13.69 -18.89
C GLY A 121 3.93 14.58 -19.36
N SER A 122 2.71 14.37 -18.86
CA SER A 122 1.54 15.22 -19.16
C SER A 122 1.69 16.64 -18.60
N GLY A 123 2.52 16.81 -17.57
CA GLY A 123 2.68 18.08 -16.89
C GLY A 123 1.47 18.50 -16.04
N ASN A 124 0.55 17.58 -15.75
CA ASN A 124 -0.67 17.85 -14.96
C ASN A 124 -0.47 17.67 -13.45
N MET A 125 0.70 17.22 -13.05
CA MET A 125 1.14 17.18 -11.65
C MET A 125 2.28 18.18 -11.42
N GLN A 126 2.42 18.63 -10.18
CA GLN A 126 3.54 19.43 -9.71
C GLN A 126 4.32 18.68 -8.63
N PRO A 127 5.66 18.86 -8.56
CA PRO A 127 6.45 18.24 -7.51
C PRO A 127 6.26 18.98 -6.18
N MET A 128 6.55 18.28 -5.11
CA MET A 128 6.50 18.80 -3.75
C MET A 128 7.90 19.15 -3.25
N ASP A 129 8.01 20.27 -2.57
CA ASP A 129 9.21 20.65 -1.85
C ASP A 129 9.34 19.80 -0.58
N ILE A 130 10.35 18.92 -0.51
CA ILE A 130 10.57 18.03 0.64
C ILE A 130 10.80 18.80 1.94
N ARG A 131 11.29 20.02 1.87
CA ARG A 131 11.53 20.89 3.05
C ARG A 131 10.23 21.29 3.77
N LYS A 132 9.08 21.18 3.06
CA LYS A 132 7.75 21.37 3.62
C LYS A 132 7.13 20.09 4.19
N LEU A 133 7.79 18.94 4.04
CA LEU A 133 7.33 17.65 4.52
C LEU A 133 7.93 17.35 5.90
N LYS A 134 7.16 17.57 6.96
CA LYS A 134 7.58 17.43 8.38
C LYS A 134 8.11 16.03 8.72
N TYR A 135 7.65 15.00 8.01
CA TYR A 135 7.98 13.60 8.25
C TYR A 135 8.79 12.96 7.11
N TYR A 136 9.44 13.79 6.27
CA TYR A 136 10.22 13.28 5.15
C TYR A 136 11.29 12.26 5.59
N ASP A 137 11.98 12.54 6.69
CA ASP A 137 13.03 11.66 7.23
C ASP A 137 12.49 10.31 7.71
N GLN A 138 11.20 10.22 8.05
CA GLN A 138 10.54 9.00 8.48
C GLN A 138 10.12 8.09 7.31
N ILE A 139 10.18 8.59 6.07
CA ILE A 139 9.92 7.80 4.88
C ILE A 139 11.04 6.77 4.69
N VAL A 140 10.65 5.50 4.48
CA VAL A 140 11.61 4.40 4.27
C VAL A 140 12.48 4.62 3.04
N GLY A 141 13.73 4.13 3.10
CA GLY A 141 14.74 4.29 2.05
C GLY A 141 14.31 3.79 0.67
N THR A 142 13.42 2.80 0.62
CA THR A 142 12.85 2.26 -0.62
C THR A 142 12.31 3.34 -1.58
N PHE A 143 11.71 4.41 -1.04
CA PHE A 143 11.17 5.53 -1.83
C PHE A 143 12.15 6.66 -2.06
N LYS A 144 13.28 6.68 -1.38
CA LYS A 144 14.31 7.72 -1.47
C LYS A 144 15.50 7.28 -2.34
N ASN A 145 16.09 6.15 -2.00
CA ASN A 145 17.28 5.62 -2.66
C ASN A 145 17.16 4.17 -3.15
N GLY A 146 15.96 3.59 -3.06
CA GLY A 146 15.64 2.24 -3.51
C GLY A 146 16.05 1.12 -2.56
N LYS A 147 16.65 1.45 -1.41
CA LYS A 147 17.17 0.47 -0.47
C LYS A 147 16.31 0.40 0.79
N LEU A 148 15.88 -0.80 1.14
CA LEU A 148 15.20 -1.06 2.40
C LEU A 148 16.16 -0.94 3.59
N THR A 149 17.36 -1.49 3.42
CA THR A 149 18.52 -1.38 4.31
C THR A 149 19.75 -1.04 3.48
N PRO A 150 20.86 -0.57 4.04
CA PRO A 150 22.07 -0.26 3.29
C PRO A 150 22.59 -1.41 2.41
N SER A 151 22.37 -2.66 2.82
CA SER A 151 22.79 -3.89 2.11
C SER A 151 21.73 -4.46 1.17
N SER A 152 20.53 -3.88 1.09
CA SER A 152 19.46 -4.42 0.24
C SER A 152 19.78 -4.27 -1.24
N LYS A 153 19.40 -5.28 -2.03
CA LYS A 153 19.32 -5.17 -3.48
C LYS A 153 18.27 -4.14 -3.89
N ILE A 154 18.48 -3.50 -5.03
CA ILE A 154 17.43 -2.77 -5.76
C ILE A 154 16.76 -3.76 -6.69
N ALA A 155 15.45 -3.94 -6.52
CA ALA A 155 14.66 -4.85 -7.35
C ALA A 155 14.43 -4.27 -8.76
N GLN A 156 14.14 -5.14 -9.72
CA GLN A 156 13.81 -4.78 -11.10
C GLN A 156 12.50 -3.99 -11.21
N GLY A 157 12.21 -3.48 -12.39
CA GLY A 157 10.98 -2.74 -12.68
C GLY A 157 11.05 -1.27 -12.29
N THR A 158 9.87 -0.66 -12.11
CA THR A 158 9.80 0.74 -11.67
C THR A 158 9.94 0.82 -10.15
N ALA A 159 11.16 0.54 -9.66
CA ALA A 159 11.48 0.77 -8.25
C ALA A 159 11.17 2.24 -7.90
N PRO A 160 10.40 2.51 -6.83
CA PRO A 160 9.81 3.84 -6.58
C PRO A 160 10.81 5.00 -6.64
N HIS A 161 12.02 4.83 -6.09
CA HIS A 161 13.06 5.88 -6.10
C HIS A 161 13.42 6.36 -7.50
N THR A 162 13.25 5.54 -8.55
CA THR A 162 13.59 5.90 -9.94
C THR A 162 12.63 6.92 -10.56
N VAL A 163 11.48 7.13 -9.93
CA VAL A 163 10.44 8.08 -10.35
C VAL A 163 10.04 9.06 -9.24
N SER A 164 10.75 9.02 -8.11
CA SER A 164 10.41 9.84 -6.93
C SER A 164 10.84 11.29 -7.04
N PHE A 165 11.86 11.63 -7.83
CA PHE A 165 12.46 12.97 -7.81
C PHE A 165 12.56 13.58 -9.21
N VAL A 166 12.59 14.92 -9.23
CA VAL A 166 12.95 15.74 -10.39
C VAL A 166 14.00 16.76 -9.98
N GLU A 167 14.79 17.28 -10.93
CA GLU A 167 15.87 18.24 -10.61
C GLU A 167 15.31 19.61 -10.20
N ASN A 168 14.21 20.03 -10.83
CA ASN A 168 13.54 21.29 -10.52
C ASN A 168 12.02 21.19 -10.75
N PRO A 169 11.21 22.17 -10.27
CA PRO A 169 9.75 22.10 -10.32
C PRO A 169 9.11 22.01 -11.72
N THR A 170 9.84 22.36 -12.75
CA THR A 170 9.33 22.37 -14.13
C THR A 170 9.73 21.14 -14.94
N ASP A 171 10.62 20.30 -14.39
CA ASP A 171 11.14 19.14 -15.10
C ASP A 171 10.08 18.07 -15.35
N ARG A 172 10.19 17.47 -16.55
CA ARG A 172 9.35 16.33 -16.96
C ARG A 172 10.15 15.02 -17.00
N LYS A 173 11.44 15.07 -16.63
CA LYS A 173 12.29 13.88 -16.51
C LYS A 173 12.60 13.64 -15.03
N PHE A 174 12.62 12.39 -14.65
CA PHE A 174 12.99 12.00 -13.30
C PHE A 174 14.48 12.19 -13.08
N ALA A 175 14.82 12.67 -11.89
CA ALA A 175 16.20 12.75 -11.43
C ALA A 175 16.76 11.35 -11.12
N LYS A 176 18.07 11.20 -11.23
CA LYS A 176 18.76 9.92 -10.92
C LYS A 176 18.91 9.65 -9.42
N GLY A 177 18.65 10.62 -8.59
CA GLY A 177 18.81 10.53 -7.14
C GLY A 177 17.93 11.53 -6.41
N GLU A 178 18.12 11.60 -5.11
CA GLU A 178 17.36 12.46 -4.21
C GLU A 178 17.65 13.94 -4.46
N THR A 179 16.58 14.72 -4.58
CA THR A 179 16.61 16.19 -4.74
C THR A 179 15.61 16.82 -3.78
N ASN A 180 15.50 18.15 -3.81
CA ASN A 180 14.46 18.85 -3.03
C ASN A 180 13.04 18.71 -3.61
N TRP A 181 12.86 18.06 -4.75
CA TRP A 181 11.59 18.05 -5.49
C TRP A 181 11.07 16.63 -5.67
N TYR A 182 10.08 16.28 -4.85
CA TYR A 182 9.46 14.98 -4.80
C TYR A 182 8.25 14.94 -5.72
N THR A 183 8.17 13.97 -6.60
CA THR A 183 7.04 13.83 -7.55
C THR A 183 5.74 13.48 -6.85
N MET A 184 5.82 12.65 -5.82
CA MET A 184 4.69 12.12 -5.08
C MET A 184 5.16 11.65 -3.71
N VAL A 185 4.39 11.93 -2.65
CA VAL A 185 4.70 11.45 -1.30
C VAL A 185 4.18 10.02 -1.15
N PRO A 186 5.05 9.05 -0.83
CA PRO A 186 4.61 7.68 -0.64
C PRO A 186 3.75 7.54 0.62
N THR A 187 2.75 6.69 0.53
CA THR A 187 1.81 6.45 1.62
C THR A 187 1.76 4.99 2.01
N ILE A 188 1.68 4.10 1.03
CA ILE A 188 1.37 2.70 1.20
C ILE A 188 2.14 1.85 0.18
N TYR A 189 2.50 0.63 0.56
CA TYR A 189 3.08 -0.35 -0.35
C TYR A 189 2.90 -1.76 0.19
N ASN A 190 3.14 -2.76 -0.65
CA ASN A 190 3.11 -4.16 -0.25
C ASN A 190 3.95 -5.02 -1.18
N ALA A 191 4.11 -6.28 -0.78
CA ALA A 191 4.74 -7.33 -1.57
C ALA A 191 3.70 -8.42 -1.83
N ASP A 192 3.50 -8.79 -3.10
CA ASP A 192 2.49 -9.72 -3.57
C ASP A 192 3.10 -11.03 -4.06
N THR A 193 2.35 -12.14 -3.90
CA THR A 193 2.77 -13.50 -4.23
C THR A 193 1.55 -14.39 -4.49
N LEU A 194 1.75 -15.72 -4.47
CA LEU A 194 0.66 -16.68 -4.60
C LEU A 194 -0.10 -16.86 -3.29
N GLY A 195 -1.43 -16.80 -3.35
CA GLY A 195 -2.33 -17.30 -2.33
C GLY A 195 -2.67 -18.76 -2.60
N ILE A 196 -2.72 -19.57 -1.54
CA ILE A 196 -3.06 -21.00 -1.64
C ILE A 196 -4.11 -21.43 -0.61
N ARG A 197 -4.83 -22.50 -0.92
CA ARG A 197 -5.75 -23.23 -0.03
C ARG A 197 -5.04 -24.44 0.58
N PRO A 198 -4.43 -24.32 1.77
CA PRO A 198 -3.64 -25.40 2.37
C PRO A 198 -4.50 -26.61 2.78
N ASP A 199 -5.81 -26.43 2.94
CA ASP A 199 -6.77 -27.52 3.17
C ASP A 199 -7.03 -28.37 1.91
N LEU A 200 -6.84 -27.80 0.72
CA LEU A 200 -7.04 -28.46 -0.57
C LEU A 200 -5.71 -28.89 -1.22
N ILE A 201 -4.59 -28.27 -0.87
CA ILE A 201 -3.25 -28.62 -1.36
C ILE A 201 -2.49 -29.32 -0.23
N LYS A 202 -2.14 -30.60 -0.43
CA LYS A 202 -1.57 -31.45 0.64
C LYS A 202 -0.05 -31.50 0.66
N ARG A 203 0.63 -30.64 -0.10
CA ARG A 203 2.07 -30.55 -0.16
C ARG A 203 2.55 -29.10 -0.06
N PRO A 204 3.85 -28.88 0.28
CA PRO A 204 4.42 -27.55 0.27
C PRO A 204 4.40 -26.92 -1.13
N ILE A 205 4.12 -25.61 -1.16
CA ILE A 205 4.26 -24.75 -2.33
C ILE A 205 5.44 -23.82 -2.06
N SER A 206 6.43 -23.79 -2.93
CA SER A 206 7.67 -23.03 -2.67
C SER A 206 8.17 -22.20 -3.85
N SER A 207 7.48 -22.23 -4.99
CA SER A 207 7.91 -21.56 -6.23
C SER A 207 6.73 -20.95 -6.99
N TRP A 208 6.98 -19.88 -7.72
CA TRP A 208 6.03 -19.31 -8.67
C TRP A 208 5.64 -20.29 -9.79
N THR A 209 6.50 -21.27 -10.11
CA THR A 209 6.19 -22.29 -11.11
C THR A 209 4.90 -23.04 -10.85
N GLU A 210 4.49 -23.11 -9.61
CA GLU A 210 3.30 -23.84 -9.17
C GLU A 210 1.99 -23.27 -9.77
N LEU A 211 1.99 -22.00 -10.18
CA LEU A 211 0.82 -21.41 -10.86
C LEU A 211 0.50 -22.12 -12.19
N LEU A 212 1.52 -22.65 -12.88
CA LEU A 212 1.37 -23.42 -14.12
C LEU A 212 1.55 -24.92 -13.93
N ASN A 213 1.65 -25.42 -12.69
CA ASN A 213 1.75 -26.84 -12.43
C ASN A 213 0.46 -27.58 -12.89
N PRO A 214 0.56 -28.61 -13.75
CA PRO A 214 -0.62 -29.36 -14.24
C PRO A 214 -1.48 -29.98 -13.14
N GLU A 215 -0.95 -30.19 -11.93
CA GLU A 215 -1.71 -30.64 -10.75
C GLU A 215 -2.91 -29.71 -10.44
N PHE A 216 -2.75 -28.41 -10.74
CA PHE A 216 -3.78 -27.39 -10.48
C PHE A 216 -4.56 -26.99 -11.73
N ARG A 217 -4.59 -27.84 -12.74
CA ARG A 217 -5.36 -27.60 -13.98
C ARG A 217 -6.83 -27.34 -13.65
N GLY A 218 -7.36 -26.24 -14.20
CA GLY A 218 -8.74 -25.79 -13.94
C GLY A 218 -8.98 -25.26 -12.52
N LYS A 219 -7.91 -25.04 -11.71
CA LYS A 219 -7.99 -24.56 -10.33
C LYS A 219 -7.00 -23.42 -10.03
N ALA A 220 -6.31 -22.92 -11.06
CA ALA A 220 -5.42 -21.77 -10.95
C ALA A 220 -6.11 -20.49 -11.43
N SER A 221 -5.64 -19.33 -10.97
CA SER A 221 -6.09 -18.02 -11.43
C SER A 221 -4.95 -16.99 -11.36
N ILE A 222 -5.02 -15.96 -12.20
CA ILE A 222 -4.06 -14.86 -12.23
C ILE A 222 -4.80 -13.53 -12.38
N LEU A 223 -4.23 -12.45 -11.86
CA LEU A 223 -4.74 -11.10 -11.96
C LEU A 223 -4.80 -10.62 -13.41
N ASN A 224 -5.97 -10.19 -13.88
CA ASN A 224 -6.21 -9.66 -15.22
C ASN A 224 -6.17 -8.12 -15.23
N ILE A 225 -5.04 -7.57 -14.83
CA ILE A 225 -4.64 -6.18 -15.10
C ILE A 225 -3.30 -6.28 -15.84
N ALA A 226 -3.27 -5.98 -17.13
CA ALA A 226 -2.15 -6.29 -18.02
C ALA A 226 -0.79 -5.83 -17.46
N SER A 227 -0.69 -4.59 -16.95
CA SER A 227 0.54 -4.03 -16.39
C SER A 227 1.01 -4.68 -15.08
N ILE A 228 0.15 -5.46 -14.43
CA ILE A 228 0.45 -6.17 -13.19
C ILE A 228 0.57 -7.68 -13.46
N GLY A 229 -0.42 -8.27 -14.14
CA GLY A 229 -0.43 -9.71 -14.43
C GLY A 229 0.76 -10.19 -15.25
N ILE A 230 1.28 -9.34 -16.17
CA ILE A 230 2.50 -9.64 -16.92
C ILE A 230 3.73 -9.81 -16.00
N MET A 231 3.78 -9.08 -14.88
CA MET A 231 4.86 -9.20 -13.91
C MET A 231 4.78 -10.53 -13.15
N ASP A 232 3.56 -10.96 -12.77
CA ASP A 232 3.33 -12.26 -12.17
C ASP A 232 3.69 -13.38 -13.17
N ALA A 233 3.30 -13.22 -14.45
CA ALA A 233 3.67 -14.15 -15.52
C ALA A 233 5.19 -14.24 -15.72
N ALA A 234 5.90 -13.12 -15.63
CA ALA A 234 7.36 -13.10 -15.70
C ALA A 234 8.02 -13.83 -14.53
N MET A 235 7.49 -13.66 -13.30
CA MET A 235 7.97 -14.40 -12.12
C MET A 235 7.84 -15.91 -12.34
N VAL A 236 6.74 -16.36 -12.95
CA VAL A 236 6.51 -17.78 -13.28
C VAL A 236 7.49 -18.27 -14.35
N CYS A 237 7.58 -17.56 -15.49
CA CYS A 237 8.41 -18.01 -16.62
C CYS A 237 9.91 -18.01 -16.28
N GLU A 238 10.38 -17.05 -15.48
CA GLU A 238 11.77 -17.04 -15.01
C GLU A 238 12.01 -18.19 -14.02
N ALA A 239 11.09 -18.42 -13.09
CA ALA A 239 11.18 -19.53 -12.14
C ALA A 239 11.18 -20.91 -12.83
N MET A 240 10.50 -21.05 -13.98
CA MET A 240 10.54 -22.25 -14.83
C MET A 240 11.86 -22.38 -15.61
N GLY A 241 12.67 -21.33 -15.70
CA GLY A 241 13.86 -21.28 -16.55
C GLY A 241 13.57 -21.10 -18.04
N GLU A 242 12.33 -20.78 -18.39
CA GLU A 242 11.89 -20.63 -19.79
C GLU A 242 12.26 -19.27 -20.39
N VAL A 243 12.26 -18.22 -19.59
CA VAL A 243 12.64 -16.86 -20.00
C VAL A 243 13.62 -16.29 -18.98
N GLN A 244 14.70 -15.70 -19.46
CA GLN A 244 15.59 -14.90 -18.63
C GLN A 244 15.40 -13.44 -19.04
N TYR A 245 14.98 -12.61 -18.09
CA TYR A 245 14.70 -11.20 -18.34
C TYR A 245 15.90 -10.33 -18.01
N GLY A 246 16.19 -9.36 -18.89
CA GLY A 246 17.10 -8.27 -18.53
C GLY A 246 16.51 -7.39 -17.42
N ASP A 247 15.25 -7.02 -17.58
CA ASP A 247 14.42 -6.35 -16.57
C ASP A 247 12.95 -6.77 -16.76
N LYS A 248 12.39 -7.51 -15.78
CA LYS A 248 10.97 -7.91 -15.79
C LYS A 248 10.01 -6.73 -15.93
N GLY A 249 10.40 -5.55 -15.49
CA GLY A 249 9.60 -4.33 -15.61
C GLY A 249 9.80 -3.55 -16.91
N ASN A 250 10.74 -3.94 -17.76
CA ASN A 250 10.97 -3.34 -19.07
C ASN A 250 11.37 -4.38 -20.11
N MET A 251 10.49 -5.34 -20.35
CA MET A 251 10.71 -6.46 -21.26
C MET A 251 10.83 -6.00 -22.71
N THR A 252 11.71 -6.66 -23.45
CA THR A 252 11.75 -6.59 -24.91
C THR A 252 10.50 -7.25 -25.51
N ARG A 253 10.19 -6.96 -26.78
CA ARG A 253 9.09 -7.63 -27.50
C ARG A 253 9.25 -9.15 -27.51
N ALA A 254 10.48 -9.65 -27.72
CA ALA A 254 10.74 -11.08 -27.73
C ALA A 254 10.46 -11.75 -26.37
N GLU A 255 10.84 -11.10 -25.26
CA GLU A 255 10.53 -11.58 -23.91
C GLU A 255 9.02 -11.56 -23.66
N ILE A 256 8.30 -10.49 -24.06
CA ILE A 256 6.84 -10.40 -23.96
C ILE A 256 6.19 -11.53 -24.77
N ASP A 257 6.58 -11.70 -26.04
CA ASP A 257 5.98 -12.69 -26.94
C ASP A 257 6.19 -14.11 -26.41
N LYS A 258 7.39 -14.44 -25.91
CA LYS A 258 7.68 -15.76 -25.32
C LYS A 258 6.88 -16.00 -24.04
N THR A 259 6.81 -15.01 -23.15
CA THR A 259 6.02 -15.08 -21.92
C THR A 259 4.54 -15.33 -22.24
N MET A 260 3.99 -14.59 -23.20
CA MET A 260 2.57 -14.71 -23.57
C MET A 260 2.28 -16.01 -24.32
N ALA A 261 3.22 -16.55 -25.11
CA ALA A 261 3.06 -17.87 -25.73
C ALA A 261 2.90 -18.97 -24.66
N ILE A 262 3.74 -18.99 -23.63
CA ILE A 262 3.65 -19.95 -22.51
C ILE A 262 2.28 -19.85 -21.81
N PHE A 263 1.80 -18.64 -21.55
CA PHE A 263 0.50 -18.45 -20.89
C PHE A 263 -0.68 -18.78 -21.82
N THR A 264 -0.55 -18.57 -23.14
CA THR A 264 -1.54 -19.01 -24.13
C THR A 264 -1.67 -20.52 -24.13
N GLU A 265 -0.54 -21.25 -24.19
CA GLU A 265 -0.52 -22.71 -24.15
C GLU A 265 -1.14 -23.24 -22.84
N ALA A 266 -0.76 -22.66 -21.70
CA ALA A 266 -1.31 -23.04 -20.41
C ALA A 266 -2.83 -22.81 -20.34
N LYS A 267 -3.33 -21.69 -20.87
CA LYS A 267 -4.76 -21.40 -20.92
C LYS A 267 -5.50 -22.38 -21.82
N GLN A 268 -4.97 -22.64 -23.04
CA GLN A 268 -5.55 -23.60 -23.97
C GLN A 268 -5.55 -25.05 -23.41
N ALA A 269 -4.55 -25.37 -22.57
CA ALA A 269 -4.53 -26.62 -21.82
C ALA A 269 -5.52 -26.65 -20.65
N GLY A 270 -6.28 -25.58 -20.40
CA GLY A 270 -7.27 -25.50 -19.33
C GLY A 270 -6.68 -25.27 -17.93
N GLN A 271 -5.46 -24.67 -17.82
CA GLN A 271 -4.81 -24.42 -16.54
C GLN A 271 -5.62 -23.48 -15.65
N PHE A 272 -6.16 -22.40 -16.23
CA PHE A 272 -6.82 -21.36 -15.49
C PHE A 272 -8.33 -21.59 -15.37
N ARG A 273 -8.85 -21.49 -14.15
CA ARG A 273 -10.29 -21.45 -13.87
C ARG A 273 -10.90 -20.10 -14.21
N ALA A 274 -10.16 -19.03 -13.93
CA ALA A 274 -10.59 -17.65 -14.13
C ALA A 274 -9.40 -16.69 -14.22
N PHE A 275 -9.69 -15.46 -14.67
CA PHE A 275 -8.81 -14.30 -14.66
C PHE A 275 -9.53 -13.19 -13.91
N TRP A 276 -9.11 -12.90 -12.69
CA TRP A 276 -9.80 -11.95 -11.81
C TRP A 276 -9.29 -10.51 -11.99
N LYS A 277 -10.18 -9.54 -11.77
CA LYS A 277 -9.87 -8.10 -11.88
C LYS A 277 -10.08 -7.34 -10.58
N THR A 278 -11.02 -7.78 -9.75
CA THR A 278 -11.42 -7.06 -8.55
C THR A 278 -11.01 -7.81 -7.29
N PHE A 279 -10.91 -7.06 -6.18
CA PHE A 279 -10.63 -7.64 -4.88
C PHE A 279 -11.63 -8.75 -4.51
N ASP A 280 -12.92 -8.48 -4.73
CA ASP A 280 -13.99 -9.42 -4.36
C ASP A 280 -13.97 -10.67 -5.24
N GLU A 281 -13.66 -10.57 -6.54
CA GLU A 281 -13.47 -11.75 -7.40
C GLU A 281 -12.35 -12.64 -6.88
N SER A 282 -11.18 -12.05 -6.53
CA SER A 282 -10.05 -12.77 -5.96
C SER A 282 -10.44 -13.52 -4.66
N VAL A 283 -11.13 -12.82 -3.76
CA VAL A 283 -11.62 -13.41 -2.50
C VAL A 283 -12.61 -14.56 -2.76
N ASN A 284 -13.59 -14.33 -3.62
CA ASN A 284 -14.66 -15.31 -3.88
C ASN A 284 -14.16 -16.60 -4.54
N LEU A 285 -13.23 -16.48 -5.50
CA LEU A 285 -12.60 -17.64 -6.15
C LEU A 285 -11.85 -18.53 -5.16
N MET A 286 -11.11 -17.94 -4.23
CA MET A 286 -10.41 -18.68 -3.18
C MET A 286 -11.36 -19.21 -2.12
N ALA A 287 -12.35 -18.43 -1.72
CA ALA A 287 -13.30 -18.82 -0.68
C ALA A 287 -14.19 -20.00 -1.12
N SER A 288 -14.65 -20.00 -2.37
CA SER A 288 -15.46 -21.10 -2.92
C SER A 288 -14.67 -22.40 -3.10
N GLY A 289 -13.33 -22.32 -3.20
CA GLY A 289 -12.46 -23.46 -3.54
C GLY A 289 -12.46 -23.80 -5.04
N GLU A 290 -13.11 -22.99 -5.89
CA GLU A 290 -12.99 -23.13 -7.35
C GLU A 290 -11.56 -22.90 -7.81
N VAL A 291 -10.83 -22.04 -7.10
CA VAL A 291 -9.40 -21.80 -7.26
C VAL A 291 -8.70 -22.19 -5.97
N VAL A 292 -7.60 -22.91 -6.10
CA VAL A 292 -6.79 -23.35 -4.96
C VAL A 292 -5.42 -22.67 -4.89
N ILE A 293 -5.00 -22.06 -6.02
CA ILE A 293 -3.74 -21.31 -6.17
C ILE A 293 -3.97 -20.13 -7.12
N GLN A 294 -3.57 -18.93 -6.71
CA GLN A 294 -3.65 -17.75 -7.58
C GLN A 294 -2.65 -16.67 -7.18
N SER A 295 -2.23 -15.80 -8.13
CA SER A 295 -1.61 -14.54 -7.75
C SER A 295 -2.64 -13.72 -6.97
N MET A 296 -2.25 -13.16 -5.81
CA MET A 296 -3.23 -12.61 -4.88
C MET A 296 -2.65 -11.45 -4.08
N TRP A 297 -3.51 -10.54 -3.66
CA TRP A 297 -3.13 -9.47 -2.75
C TRP A 297 -3.21 -9.92 -1.29
N SER A 298 -2.22 -9.53 -0.48
CA SER A 298 -2.16 -9.89 0.94
C SER A 298 -3.46 -9.61 1.72
N PRO A 299 -4.14 -8.45 1.56
CA PRO A 299 -5.41 -8.23 2.26
C PRO A 299 -6.55 -9.17 1.83
N ALA A 300 -6.51 -9.70 0.61
CA ALA A 300 -7.50 -10.67 0.17
C ALA A 300 -7.34 -12.02 0.90
N ILE A 301 -6.10 -12.41 1.23
CA ILE A 301 -5.83 -13.60 2.06
C ILE A 301 -6.46 -13.44 3.44
N THR A 302 -6.20 -12.31 4.12
CA THR A 302 -6.78 -12.06 5.45
C THR A 302 -8.31 -11.99 5.40
N LYS A 303 -8.88 -11.48 4.30
CA LYS A 303 -10.34 -11.49 4.09
C LYS A 303 -10.89 -12.92 3.99
N VAL A 304 -10.26 -13.81 3.20
CA VAL A 304 -10.65 -15.23 3.12
C VAL A 304 -10.56 -15.89 4.50
N ARG A 305 -9.49 -15.65 5.25
CA ARG A 305 -9.34 -16.17 6.62
C ARG A 305 -10.42 -15.65 7.57
N SER A 306 -10.82 -14.39 7.47
CA SER A 306 -11.89 -13.83 8.29
C SER A 306 -13.26 -14.50 8.07
N MET A 307 -13.41 -15.23 6.97
CA MET A 307 -14.58 -16.07 6.66
C MET A 307 -14.46 -17.48 7.26
N GLY A 308 -13.41 -17.78 8.03
CA GLY A 308 -13.14 -19.12 8.58
C GLY A 308 -12.54 -20.11 7.58
N ILE A 309 -12.05 -19.62 6.43
CA ILE A 309 -11.53 -20.45 5.33
C ILE A 309 -10.00 -20.41 5.36
N PRO A 310 -9.32 -21.58 5.42
CA PRO A 310 -7.86 -21.62 5.37
C PRO A 310 -7.31 -21.02 4.07
N CYS A 311 -6.40 -20.08 4.19
CA CYS A 311 -5.72 -19.45 3.06
C CYS A 311 -4.34 -18.99 3.52
N VAL A 312 -3.30 -19.19 2.72
CA VAL A 312 -1.92 -18.82 3.04
C VAL A 312 -1.37 -17.91 1.95
N TYR A 313 -0.72 -16.86 2.38
CA TYR A 313 0.06 -15.96 1.52
C TYR A 313 1.47 -16.50 1.41
N GLN A 314 1.73 -17.25 0.34
CA GLN A 314 2.85 -18.16 0.28
C GLN A 314 4.19 -17.45 0.09
N PRO A 315 5.15 -17.55 1.03
CA PRO A 315 6.52 -17.10 0.80
C PRO A 315 7.21 -18.05 -0.18
N LEU A 316 7.54 -17.54 -1.36
CA LEU A 316 8.17 -18.31 -2.43
C LEU A 316 9.69 -18.04 -2.49
N LYS A 317 10.46 -19.02 -2.98
CA LYS A 317 11.92 -18.93 -3.04
C LYS A 317 12.41 -17.81 -3.97
N GLU A 318 11.65 -17.49 -5.02
CA GLU A 318 11.97 -16.43 -5.96
C GLU A 318 11.62 -15.03 -5.44
N GLY A 319 10.90 -14.94 -4.31
CA GLY A 319 10.49 -13.67 -3.73
C GLY A 319 9.16 -13.13 -4.24
N TYR A 320 9.01 -11.81 -4.17
CA TYR A 320 7.74 -11.11 -4.32
C TYR A 320 7.77 -10.11 -5.47
N ARG A 321 6.60 -9.88 -6.07
CA ARG A 321 6.31 -8.67 -6.84
C ARG A 321 5.81 -7.58 -5.88
N SER A 322 6.23 -6.35 -6.09
CA SER A 322 5.85 -5.23 -5.21
C SER A 322 5.20 -4.08 -5.97
N TRP A 323 4.49 -3.25 -5.22
CA TRP A 323 3.88 -2.01 -5.66
C TRP A 323 3.89 -0.99 -4.54
N GLY A 324 3.76 0.29 -4.88
CA GLY A 324 3.64 1.37 -3.91
C GLY A 324 2.74 2.47 -4.44
N GLY A 325 1.95 3.06 -3.57
CA GLY A 325 1.08 4.20 -3.83
C GLY A 325 1.51 5.45 -3.08
N GLY A 326 1.01 6.58 -3.51
CA GLY A 326 1.31 7.85 -2.87
C GLY A 326 0.40 8.97 -3.34
N LEU A 327 0.53 10.11 -2.66
CA LEU A 327 -0.24 11.33 -2.91
C LEU A 327 0.58 12.30 -3.77
N GLY A 328 0.07 12.58 -4.95
CA GLY A 328 0.63 13.58 -5.86
C GLY A 328 -0.27 14.81 -5.97
N LEU A 329 0.32 15.98 -6.21
CA LEU A 329 -0.40 17.25 -6.30
C LEU A 329 -0.74 17.62 -7.73
N SER A 330 -1.98 18.08 -7.95
CA SER A 330 -2.38 18.70 -9.21
C SER A 330 -1.54 19.96 -9.49
N ARG A 331 -1.14 20.15 -10.75
CA ARG A 331 -0.45 21.37 -11.19
C ARG A 331 -1.25 22.66 -10.94
N ASN A 332 -2.56 22.53 -10.79
CA ASN A 332 -3.47 23.67 -10.62
C ASN A 332 -3.60 24.12 -9.17
N LEU A 333 -3.07 23.36 -8.21
CA LEU A 333 -3.07 23.76 -6.80
C LEU A 333 -2.14 24.96 -6.57
N ALA A 334 -2.65 25.99 -5.92
CA ALA A 334 -1.91 27.18 -5.54
C ALA A 334 -2.51 27.77 -4.27
N GLY A 335 -1.81 28.73 -3.64
CA GLY A 335 -2.30 29.47 -2.49
C GLY A 335 -2.78 28.58 -1.35
N LEU A 336 -3.95 28.88 -0.81
CA LEU A 336 -4.50 28.23 0.38
C LEU A 336 -4.82 26.75 0.18
N GLU A 337 -5.26 26.34 -1.01
CA GLU A 337 -5.53 24.94 -1.34
C GLU A 337 -4.21 24.12 -1.39
N LEU A 338 -3.13 24.73 -1.87
CA LEU A 338 -1.81 24.09 -1.86
C LEU A 338 -1.29 23.93 -0.43
N ASP A 339 -1.44 24.93 0.40
CA ASP A 339 -1.05 24.88 1.81
C ASP A 339 -1.89 23.81 2.57
N ALA A 340 -3.18 23.75 2.31
CA ALA A 340 -4.06 22.71 2.87
C ALA A 340 -3.64 21.31 2.42
N ALA A 341 -3.22 21.14 1.17
CA ALA A 341 -2.72 19.86 0.66
C ALA A 341 -1.42 19.44 1.35
N TYR A 342 -0.47 20.36 1.60
CA TYR A 342 0.75 20.06 2.37
C TYR A 342 0.43 19.67 3.83
N GLU A 343 -0.49 20.38 4.50
CA GLU A 343 -0.88 20.03 5.87
C GLU A 343 -1.61 18.69 5.92
N TYR A 344 -2.45 18.38 4.92
CA TYR A 344 -3.07 17.06 4.81
C TYR A 344 -2.02 15.95 4.61
N ILE A 345 -1.03 16.15 3.74
CA ILE A 345 0.04 15.17 3.51
C ILE A 345 0.90 15.00 4.77
N ASN A 346 1.23 16.07 5.47
CA ASN A 346 1.94 16.00 6.73
C ASN A 346 1.14 15.26 7.81
N TRP A 347 -0.17 15.53 7.90
CA TRP A 347 -1.06 14.79 8.79
C TRP A 347 -1.13 13.30 8.40
N TYR A 348 -1.20 12.99 7.10
CA TYR A 348 -1.20 11.61 6.61
C TYR A 348 0.05 10.84 7.08
N LEU A 349 1.23 11.45 6.95
CA LEU A 349 2.50 10.88 7.38
C LEU A 349 2.71 10.89 8.91
N SER A 350 1.90 11.61 9.68
CA SER A 350 1.99 11.68 11.14
C SER A 350 1.67 10.36 11.85
N GLY A 351 1.08 9.40 11.10
CA GLY A 351 1.03 7.98 11.47
C GLY A 351 -0.36 7.40 11.69
N TRP A 352 -1.41 8.18 11.97
CA TRP A 352 -2.75 7.61 12.19
C TRP A 352 -3.24 6.84 10.96
N VAL A 353 -3.10 7.44 9.77
CA VAL A 353 -3.50 6.79 8.50
C VAL A 353 -2.64 5.56 8.25
N GLY A 354 -1.32 5.66 8.47
CA GLY A 354 -0.43 4.52 8.32
C GLY A 354 -0.82 3.35 9.23
N GLY A 355 -1.17 3.59 10.49
CA GLY A 355 -1.70 2.57 11.41
C GLY A 355 -3.02 1.97 10.93
N LEU A 356 -3.94 2.80 10.40
CA LEU A 356 -5.19 2.36 9.81
C LEU A 356 -4.95 1.39 8.63
N LEU A 357 -4.03 1.70 7.74
CA LEU A 357 -3.71 0.88 6.57
C LEU A 357 -2.94 -0.38 6.94
N MET A 358 -2.01 -0.31 7.91
CA MET A 358 -1.27 -1.48 8.39
C MET A 358 -2.20 -2.53 9.00
N ARG A 359 -3.26 -2.13 9.71
CA ARG A 359 -4.29 -3.05 10.23
C ARG A 359 -5.08 -3.77 9.15
N GLN A 360 -5.00 -3.32 7.89
CA GLN A 360 -5.59 -3.99 6.74
C GLN A 360 -4.58 -4.90 6.01
N GLY A 361 -3.34 -5.04 6.52
CA GLY A 361 -2.32 -5.92 5.97
C GLY A 361 -1.34 -5.24 5.01
N TYR A 362 -1.40 -3.93 4.83
CA TYR A 362 -0.44 -3.15 4.05
C TYR A 362 0.77 -2.71 4.87
N TYR A 363 1.71 -2.02 4.25
CA TYR A 363 2.81 -1.31 4.94
C TYR A 363 2.71 0.19 4.71
N SER A 364 2.94 0.96 5.77
CA SER A 364 3.06 2.41 5.70
C SER A 364 4.44 2.81 5.20
N ALA A 365 4.51 3.85 4.37
CA ALA A 365 5.78 4.44 3.95
C ALA A 365 6.54 5.15 5.07
N ALA A 366 5.85 5.52 6.17
CA ALA A 366 6.43 6.08 7.39
C ALA A 366 6.08 5.19 8.59
N PRO A 367 6.70 3.99 8.72
CA PRO A 367 6.32 3.02 9.75
C PRO A 367 6.60 3.50 11.17
N ALA A 368 7.64 4.30 11.39
CA ALA A 368 7.97 4.80 12.72
C ALA A 368 6.88 5.70 13.31
N THR A 369 6.28 6.57 12.50
CA THR A 369 5.14 7.39 12.94
C THR A 369 3.87 6.55 13.09
N SER A 370 3.67 5.57 12.21
CA SER A 370 2.50 4.67 12.25
C SER A 370 2.47 3.80 13.51
N LYS A 371 3.65 3.40 14.01
CA LYS A 371 3.80 2.63 15.26
C LYS A 371 3.12 3.33 16.44
N LEU A 372 3.14 4.65 16.49
CA LEU A 372 2.54 5.44 17.57
C LEU A 372 1.02 5.28 17.70
N TYR A 373 0.38 4.75 16.66
CA TYR A 373 -1.08 4.56 16.56
C TYR A 373 -1.48 3.08 16.52
N MET A 374 -0.55 2.18 16.83
CA MET A 374 -0.77 0.73 16.90
C MET A 374 -0.46 0.23 18.32
N SER A 375 -1.14 -0.81 18.75
CA SER A 375 -0.74 -1.53 19.95
C SER A 375 0.57 -2.29 19.72
N GLU A 376 1.26 -2.66 20.80
CA GLU A 376 2.47 -3.49 20.70
C GLU A 376 2.20 -4.84 20.04
N ASP A 377 1.02 -5.41 20.24
CA ASP A 377 0.62 -6.69 19.65
C ASP A 377 0.38 -6.54 18.14
N GLU A 378 -0.38 -5.52 17.72
CA GLU A 378 -0.59 -5.22 16.30
C GLU A 378 0.74 -4.94 15.59
N TRP A 379 1.61 -4.12 16.19
CA TRP A 379 2.93 -3.84 15.63
C TRP A 379 3.79 -5.10 15.55
N GLY A 380 3.81 -5.89 16.63
CA GLY A 380 4.50 -7.17 16.68
C GLY A 380 4.06 -8.11 15.56
N PHE A 381 2.76 -8.24 15.35
CA PHE A 381 2.21 -9.07 14.28
C PHE A 381 2.47 -8.50 12.88
N TRP A 382 2.05 -7.26 12.63
CA TRP A 382 2.07 -6.70 11.27
C TRP A 382 3.45 -6.33 10.76
N PHE A 383 4.35 -5.87 11.65
CA PHE A 383 5.66 -5.36 11.27
C PHE A 383 6.81 -6.28 11.68
N GLU A 384 6.78 -6.83 12.87
CA GLU A 384 7.89 -7.64 13.39
C GLU A 384 7.74 -9.15 13.10
N GLY A 385 6.58 -9.60 12.58
CA GLY A 385 6.32 -11.02 12.28
C GLY A 385 6.19 -11.90 13.51
N LYS A 386 5.93 -11.32 14.67
CA LYS A 386 5.70 -12.04 15.93
C LYS A 386 4.34 -12.72 15.93
N ALA A 387 4.20 -13.76 16.75
CA ALA A 387 2.89 -14.35 17.00
C ALA A 387 1.99 -13.34 17.73
N ALA A 388 0.75 -13.21 17.26
CA ALA A 388 -0.25 -12.37 17.90
C ALA A 388 -0.56 -12.88 19.31
N LYS A 389 -0.58 -12.00 20.31
CA LYS A 389 -0.97 -12.35 21.69
C LYS A 389 -2.49 -12.44 21.81
N ASN A 390 -3.19 -11.59 21.07
CA ASN A 390 -4.64 -11.52 21.02
C ASN A 390 -5.13 -11.67 19.56
N ASP A 391 -6.44 -11.77 19.38
CA ASP A 391 -7.02 -11.71 18.04
C ASP A 391 -6.65 -10.38 17.36
N ILE A 392 -6.12 -10.45 16.15
CA ILE A 392 -5.86 -9.27 15.33
C ILE A 392 -7.15 -8.86 14.64
N VAL A 393 -7.55 -7.62 14.83
CA VAL A 393 -8.77 -7.05 14.24
C VAL A 393 -8.42 -5.95 13.25
N ASN A 394 -9.24 -5.80 12.21
CA ASN A 394 -9.10 -4.68 11.27
C ASN A 394 -9.66 -3.37 11.88
N PRO A 395 -9.50 -2.22 11.22
CA PRO A 395 -10.02 -0.93 11.71
C PRO A 395 -11.53 -0.89 11.91
N PHE A 396 -12.27 -1.86 11.36
CA PHE A 396 -13.73 -1.97 11.40
C PHE A 396 -14.21 -2.97 12.47
N GLY A 397 -13.30 -3.47 13.32
CA GLY A 397 -13.61 -4.42 14.39
C GLY A 397 -13.80 -5.87 13.95
N GLN A 398 -13.51 -6.20 12.68
CA GLN A 398 -13.60 -7.57 12.20
C GLN A 398 -12.32 -8.32 12.55
N LYS A 399 -12.47 -9.57 13.05
CA LYS A 399 -11.33 -10.46 13.30
C LYS A 399 -10.68 -10.85 11.98
N MET A 400 -9.38 -10.61 11.88
CA MET A 400 -8.54 -10.93 10.73
C MET A 400 -7.73 -12.19 10.98
N GLU A 401 -7.10 -12.30 12.13
CA GLU A 401 -6.25 -13.42 12.51
C GLU A 401 -6.49 -13.80 13.98
N PRO A 402 -6.45 -15.09 14.34
CA PRO A 402 -6.61 -15.52 15.71
C PRO A 402 -5.34 -15.27 16.56
N ALA A 403 -5.50 -15.23 17.87
CA ALA A 403 -4.38 -15.30 18.79
C ALA A 403 -3.48 -16.52 18.48
N GLY A 404 -2.17 -16.33 18.58
CA GLY A 404 -1.15 -17.32 18.22
C GLY A 404 -0.76 -17.33 16.73
N ALA A 405 -1.53 -16.69 15.84
CA ALA A 405 -1.20 -16.58 14.42
C ALA A 405 0.10 -15.79 14.20
N LYS A 406 0.85 -16.15 13.18
CA LYS A 406 2.00 -15.39 12.66
C LYS A 406 1.68 -14.88 11.26
N ARG A 407 2.22 -13.73 10.92
CA ARG A 407 2.09 -13.19 9.58
C ARG A 407 2.84 -14.07 8.58
N ASP A 408 2.19 -14.43 7.48
CA ASP A 408 2.82 -15.17 6.38
C ASP A 408 4.00 -14.40 5.80
N GLY A 409 5.09 -15.12 5.55
CA GLY A 409 6.33 -14.52 5.06
C GLY A 409 7.16 -13.79 6.12
N GLY A 410 6.66 -13.73 7.38
CA GLY A 410 7.41 -13.19 8.51
C GLY A 410 7.31 -11.66 8.67
N SER A 411 8.38 -11.05 9.12
CA SER A 411 8.50 -9.62 9.40
C SER A 411 8.48 -8.77 8.11
N PHE A 412 8.30 -7.47 8.30
CA PHE A 412 8.45 -6.47 7.24
C PHE A 412 9.77 -6.63 6.47
N TYR A 413 10.89 -6.77 7.19
CA TYR A 413 12.20 -6.88 6.55
C TYR A 413 12.40 -8.20 5.80
N GLU A 414 11.84 -9.31 6.30
CA GLU A 414 11.89 -10.61 5.62
C GLU A 414 11.07 -10.59 4.33
N ARG A 415 9.91 -9.97 4.34
CA ARG A 415 9.04 -9.87 3.15
C ARG A 415 9.57 -8.86 2.13
N MET A 416 9.76 -7.61 2.56
CA MET A 416 10.18 -6.54 1.66
C MET A 416 11.63 -6.69 1.19
N GLY A 417 12.48 -7.37 1.97
CA GLY A 417 13.85 -7.70 1.58
C GLY A 417 13.95 -8.74 0.47
N LYS A 418 12.85 -9.45 0.15
CA LYS A 418 12.75 -10.45 -0.94
C LYS A 418 11.93 -9.94 -2.14
N VAL A 419 11.76 -8.64 -2.26
CA VAL A 419 11.13 -8.07 -3.47
C VAL A 419 12.08 -8.20 -4.64
N GLU A 420 11.63 -8.87 -5.71
CA GLU A 420 12.38 -9.10 -6.94
C GLU A 420 12.03 -8.13 -8.07
N CYS A 421 10.79 -7.69 -8.12
CA CYS A 421 10.39 -6.67 -9.08
C CYS A 421 9.27 -5.78 -8.58
N TRP A 422 9.22 -4.57 -9.10
CA TRP A 422 8.16 -3.59 -8.89
C TRP A 422 7.25 -3.53 -10.11
N ASN A 423 5.95 -3.31 -9.89
CA ASN A 423 5.04 -3.00 -10.98
C ASN A 423 5.63 -1.93 -11.90
N SER A 424 5.41 -2.04 -13.20
CA SER A 424 6.04 -1.15 -14.15
C SER A 424 5.14 -0.83 -15.34
N VAL A 425 5.35 0.35 -15.93
CA VAL A 425 4.96 0.65 -17.30
C VAL A 425 6.19 0.48 -18.17
N MET A 426 6.14 -0.51 -19.05
CA MET A 426 7.23 -0.86 -19.98
C MET A 426 7.29 0.11 -21.16
N ASP A 427 8.44 0.23 -21.80
CA ASP A 427 8.57 0.96 -23.06
C ASP A 427 7.66 0.33 -24.13
N GLU A 428 7.61 -1.00 -24.19
CA GLU A 428 6.74 -1.77 -25.09
C GLU A 428 5.31 -1.99 -24.56
N ASN A 429 4.81 -1.08 -23.71
CA ASN A 429 3.52 -1.22 -23.04
C ASN A 429 2.34 -1.48 -24.01
N ARG A 430 2.31 -0.84 -25.20
CA ARG A 430 1.23 -1.06 -26.17
C ARG A 430 1.25 -2.49 -26.72
N HIS A 431 2.43 -3.01 -27.02
CA HIS A 431 2.63 -4.39 -27.46
C HIS A 431 2.22 -5.36 -26.35
N MET A 432 2.69 -5.13 -25.16
CA MET A 432 2.39 -5.96 -23.98
C MET A 432 0.89 -6.05 -23.69
N VAL A 433 0.16 -4.92 -23.64
CA VAL A 433 -1.29 -4.90 -23.39
C VAL A 433 -2.05 -5.66 -24.48
N ARG A 434 -1.66 -5.49 -25.75
CA ARG A 434 -2.27 -6.24 -26.85
C ARG A 434 -2.06 -7.75 -26.66
N LYS A 435 -0.84 -8.18 -26.40
CA LYS A 435 -0.48 -9.60 -26.22
C LYS A 435 -1.17 -10.21 -25.00
N TRP A 436 -1.26 -9.45 -23.90
CA TRP A 436 -2.04 -9.87 -22.74
C TRP A 436 -3.51 -10.10 -23.07
N ASN A 437 -4.14 -9.17 -23.78
CA ASN A 437 -5.54 -9.29 -24.20
C ASN A 437 -5.75 -10.47 -25.17
N GLU A 438 -4.80 -10.77 -26.05
CA GLU A 438 -4.83 -11.97 -26.90
C GLU A 438 -4.85 -13.25 -26.04
N VAL A 439 -4.04 -13.33 -24.99
CA VAL A 439 -4.10 -14.47 -24.02
C VAL A 439 -5.45 -14.53 -23.33
N ILE A 440 -5.99 -13.41 -22.86
CA ILE A 440 -7.29 -13.41 -22.17
C ILE A 440 -8.42 -13.82 -23.11
N ALA A 441 -8.33 -13.55 -24.39
CA ALA A 441 -9.36 -13.88 -25.40
C ALA A 441 -9.22 -15.30 -25.98
N SER A 442 -8.02 -15.94 -25.94
CA SER A 442 -7.76 -17.28 -26.51
C SER A 442 -8.46 -18.45 -25.71
#